data_ce0797210e7c0c7b914c49d2e5b9016c
#
_entry.id   ce0797210e7c0c7b914c49d2e5b9016c
#
_cell.length_a   1.000
_cell.length_b   1.000
_cell.length_c   1.000
_cell.angle_alpha   90.00
_cell.angle_beta   90.00
_cell.angle_gamma   90.00
#
_symmetry.space_group_name_H-M   'P 1'
#
loop_
_entity.id
_entity.type
_entity.pdbx_description
1 polymer ?
#
loop_
_entity_poly.entity_id
_entity_poly.type
_entity_poly.pdbx_seq_one_letter_code
_entity_poly.pdbx_strand_id
1 'polypeptide(L)'
;MPETVWLIPLKDLDDDARAVTLGDVATMELAAGQEDFVGDPFTMMIMGLEDESRLPYVIEAAGAAVGVFTLQACAATLAGWPDDHSAWLLRGFLIDRPHQGRGLGALSAAAAAREAQKLTARLGGGQAGVVLAVNERNPAAKAAYAKAGFVEAGRYLGGSAGPQWTMYRGFGD
;
A
#
# COMPACT_ATOMS: atom_id res chain seq x y z
N MET A 1 22.22 5.47 10.40
CA MET A 1 21.98 4.53 9.29
C MET A 1 20.54 4.71 8.83
N PRO A 2 20.31 4.80 7.53
CA PRO A 2 18.93 4.85 7.03
C PRO A 2 18.22 3.55 7.40
N GLU A 3 16.96 3.67 7.80
CA GLU A 3 16.11 2.52 8.08
C GLU A 3 15.86 1.74 6.78
N THR A 4 15.88 0.42 6.87
CA THR A 4 15.59 -0.46 5.74
C THR A 4 14.26 -1.14 5.98
N VAL A 5 13.41 -1.17 4.97
CA VAL A 5 12.14 -1.89 5.02
C VAL A 5 12.21 -3.13 4.13
N TRP A 6 11.56 -4.19 4.58
CA TRP A 6 11.38 -5.45 3.87
C TRP A 6 9.91 -5.67 3.61
N LEU A 7 9.58 -6.23 2.45
CA LEU A 7 8.20 -6.52 2.07
C LEU A 7 8.00 -8.03 2.14
N ILE A 8 7.03 -8.45 2.93
CA ILE A 8 6.69 -9.86 3.14
C ILE A 8 5.40 -10.16 2.38
N PRO A 9 5.47 -10.86 1.23
CA PRO A 9 4.27 -11.24 0.48
C PRO A 9 3.53 -12.37 1.21
N LEU A 10 2.35 -12.10 1.73
CA LEU A 10 1.62 -13.07 2.57
C LEU A 10 1.24 -14.34 1.81
N LYS A 11 0.99 -14.25 0.50
CA LYS A 11 0.63 -15.40 -0.33
C LYS A 11 1.79 -16.39 -0.55
N ASP A 12 3.03 -15.92 -0.39
CA ASP A 12 4.22 -16.74 -0.59
C ASP A 12 4.68 -17.47 0.70
N LEU A 13 4.07 -17.13 1.84
CA LEU A 13 4.37 -17.79 3.12
C LEU A 13 3.63 -19.14 3.22
N ASP A 14 4.26 -20.10 3.88
CA ASP A 14 3.56 -21.30 4.34
C ASP A 14 2.51 -20.95 5.42
N ASP A 15 1.65 -21.90 5.76
CA ASP A 15 0.52 -21.65 6.66
C ASP A 15 0.97 -21.24 8.07
N ASP A 16 2.05 -21.84 8.59
CA ASP A 16 2.57 -21.54 9.92
C ASP A 16 3.18 -20.14 9.98
N ALA A 17 4.03 -19.80 9.02
CA ALA A 17 4.65 -18.48 8.91
C ALA A 17 3.58 -17.39 8.67
N ARG A 18 2.59 -17.69 7.84
CA ARG A 18 1.47 -16.77 7.58
C ARG A 18 0.65 -16.52 8.84
N ALA A 19 0.35 -17.55 9.62
CA ALA A 19 -0.40 -17.43 10.87
C ALA A 19 0.36 -16.56 11.90
N VAL A 20 1.67 -16.75 12.04
CA VAL A 20 2.51 -15.91 12.91
C VAL A 20 2.49 -14.46 12.46
N THR A 21 2.70 -14.21 11.17
CA THR A 21 2.71 -12.85 10.61
C THR A 21 1.36 -12.16 10.76
N LEU A 22 0.25 -12.87 10.53
CA LEU A 22 -1.10 -12.34 10.74
C LEU A 22 -1.37 -12.06 12.23
N GLY A 23 -0.79 -12.82 13.14
CA GLY A 23 -0.83 -12.56 14.58
C GLY A 23 -0.21 -11.20 14.93
N ASP A 24 0.92 -10.86 14.33
CA ASP A 24 1.57 -9.54 14.47
C ASP A 24 0.69 -8.42 13.90
N VAL A 25 0.09 -8.65 12.72
CA VAL A 25 -0.83 -7.69 12.10
C VAL A 25 -2.04 -7.42 12.99
N ALA A 26 -2.57 -8.43 13.65
CA ALA A 26 -3.73 -8.30 14.54
C ALA A 26 -3.48 -7.38 15.75
N THR A 27 -2.22 -7.11 16.10
CA THR A 27 -1.85 -6.19 17.17
C THR A 27 -1.59 -4.77 16.70
N MET A 28 -1.62 -4.50 15.40
CA MET A 28 -1.38 -3.15 14.86
C MET A 28 -2.47 -2.17 15.23
N GLU A 29 -2.08 -0.94 15.49
CA GLU A 29 -2.95 0.15 15.91
C GLU A 29 -3.02 1.25 14.85
N LEU A 30 -4.23 1.78 14.65
CA LEU A 30 -4.48 2.98 13.87
C LEU A 30 -4.20 4.22 14.72
N ALA A 31 -3.65 5.27 14.11
CA ALA A 31 -3.63 6.58 14.74
C ALA A 31 -5.05 7.15 14.81
N ALA A 32 -5.32 8.06 15.76
CA ALA A 32 -6.62 8.68 15.90
C ALA A 32 -7.08 9.36 14.61
N GLY A 33 -8.29 9.06 14.14
CA GLY A 33 -8.85 9.55 12.88
C GLY A 33 -8.42 8.78 11.63
N GLN A 34 -7.47 7.87 11.73
CA GLN A 34 -6.98 7.09 10.59
C GLN A 34 -8.01 6.05 10.14
N GLU A 35 -8.89 5.61 11.03
CA GLU A 35 -10.03 4.73 10.74
C GLU A 35 -10.98 5.30 9.68
N ASP A 36 -10.99 6.61 9.46
CA ASP A 36 -11.75 7.25 8.38
C ASP A 36 -11.16 6.94 6.99
N PHE A 37 -9.90 6.54 6.91
CA PHE A 37 -9.15 6.37 5.65
C PHE A 37 -8.72 4.94 5.36
N VAL A 38 -8.55 4.12 6.39
CA VAL A 38 -8.08 2.72 6.29
C VAL A 38 -8.97 1.82 7.14
N GLY A 39 -9.18 0.60 6.67
CA GLY A 39 -9.87 -0.42 7.44
C GLY A 39 -8.98 -1.06 8.51
N ASP A 40 -9.55 -2.03 9.23
CA ASP A 40 -8.80 -2.86 10.15
C ASP A 40 -7.69 -3.64 9.42
N PRO A 41 -6.42 -3.56 9.86
CA PRO A 41 -5.30 -4.17 9.15
C PRO A 41 -5.45 -5.69 8.98
N PHE A 42 -5.86 -6.40 10.00
CA PHE A 42 -6.04 -7.85 9.94
C PHE A 42 -7.12 -8.23 8.91
N THR A 43 -8.27 -7.58 8.96
CA THR A 43 -9.37 -7.81 8.00
C THR A 43 -8.93 -7.51 6.57
N MET A 44 -8.19 -6.42 6.34
CA MET A 44 -7.68 -6.09 5.00
C MET A 44 -6.74 -7.16 4.45
N MET A 45 -5.90 -7.74 5.30
CA MET A 45 -4.98 -8.81 4.90
C MET A 45 -5.74 -10.10 4.57
N ILE A 46 -6.74 -10.48 5.37
CA ILE A 46 -7.59 -11.64 5.08
C ILE A 46 -8.32 -11.47 3.76
N MET A 47 -8.96 -10.33 3.53
CA MET A 47 -9.64 -10.04 2.25
C MET A 47 -8.66 -10.09 1.06
N GLY A 48 -7.43 -9.65 1.25
CA GLY A 48 -6.39 -9.73 0.23
C GLY A 48 -5.96 -11.16 -0.08
N LEU A 49 -5.92 -12.03 0.93
CA LEU A 49 -5.59 -13.44 0.74
C LEU A 49 -6.68 -14.21 -0.03
N GLU A 50 -7.94 -13.81 0.13
CA GLU A 50 -9.10 -14.44 -0.52
C GLU A 50 -9.35 -13.96 -1.96
N ASP A 51 -8.76 -12.86 -2.38
CA ASP A 51 -8.96 -12.25 -3.70
C ASP A 51 -7.71 -12.47 -4.58
N GLU A 52 -7.88 -13.16 -5.70
CA GLU A 52 -6.78 -13.47 -6.63
C GLU A 52 -6.12 -12.22 -7.24
N SER A 53 -6.88 -11.13 -7.41
CA SER A 53 -6.36 -9.87 -7.95
C SER A 53 -5.54 -9.07 -6.95
N ARG A 54 -5.57 -9.44 -5.67
CA ARG A 54 -4.90 -8.74 -4.57
C ARG A 54 -3.65 -9.48 -4.11
N LEU A 55 -2.62 -8.71 -3.85
CA LEU A 55 -1.35 -9.20 -3.29
C LEU A 55 -1.09 -8.42 -1.99
N PRO A 56 -1.49 -9.01 -0.83
CA PRO A 56 -1.27 -8.39 0.47
C PRO A 56 0.18 -8.57 0.94
N TYR A 57 0.74 -7.50 1.50
CA TYR A 57 2.10 -7.45 2.04
C TYR A 57 2.09 -6.97 3.48
N VAL A 58 2.98 -7.54 4.29
CA VAL A 58 3.39 -6.98 5.57
C VAL A 58 4.72 -6.27 5.38
N ILE A 59 4.84 -5.09 5.98
CA ILE A 59 6.07 -4.30 5.99
C ILE A 59 6.83 -4.64 7.27
N GLU A 60 8.08 -5.01 7.12
CA GLU A 60 8.99 -5.28 8.24
C GLU A 60 10.12 -4.26 8.28
N ALA A 61 10.46 -3.80 9.46
CA ALA A 61 11.63 -2.95 9.71
C ALA A 61 12.28 -3.37 11.03
N ALA A 62 13.60 -3.47 11.05
CA ALA A 62 14.39 -3.88 12.22
C ALA A 62 13.88 -5.17 12.90
N GLY A 63 13.38 -6.13 12.12
CA GLY A 63 12.89 -7.42 12.60
C GLY A 63 11.49 -7.39 13.21
N ALA A 64 10.73 -6.31 13.02
CA ALA A 64 9.36 -6.18 13.51
C ALA A 64 8.39 -5.84 12.37
N ALA A 65 7.18 -6.38 12.41
CA ALA A 65 6.10 -5.97 11.52
C ALA A 65 5.66 -4.55 11.88
N VAL A 66 5.76 -3.62 10.93
CA VAL A 66 5.52 -2.18 11.16
C VAL A 66 4.39 -1.61 10.32
N GLY A 67 3.81 -2.39 9.42
CA GLY A 67 2.73 -1.92 8.58
C GLY A 67 2.25 -2.96 7.59
N VAL A 68 1.27 -2.58 6.78
CA VAL A 68 0.67 -3.41 5.74
C VAL A 68 0.33 -2.59 4.51
N PHE A 69 0.18 -3.24 3.38
CA PHE A 69 -0.45 -2.70 2.18
C PHE A 69 -0.88 -3.84 1.25
N THR A 70 -1.66 -3.49 0.24
CA THR A 70 -2.04 -4.41 -0.84
C THR A 70 -1.73 -3.78 -2.20
N LEU A 71 -1.11 -4.54 -3.09
CA LEU A 71 -1.09 -4.25 -4.51
C LEU A 71 -2.23 -5.01 -5.18
N GLN A 72 -3.03 -4.32 -5.99
CA GLN A 72 -4.15 -4.93 -6.69
C GLN A 72 -4.04 -4.70 -8.19
N ALA A 73 -4.18 -5.78 -8.97
CA ALA A 73 -4.26 -5.71 -10.42
C ALA A 73 -5.69 -5.41 -10.87
N CYS A 74 -5.84 -4.84 -12.05
CA CYS A 74 -7.14 -4.61 -12.70
C CYS A 74 -8.13 -3.81 -11.83
N ALA A 75 -7.65 -2.81 -11.11
CA ALA A 75 -8.45 -2.03 -10.16
C ALA A 75 -8.05 -0.55 -10.08
N ALA A 76 -7.25 -0.05 -11.00
CA ALA A 76 -6.70 1.30 -10.93
C ALA A 76 -7.78 2.40 -11.00
N THR A 77 -8.92 2.15 -11.64
CA THR A 77 -10.05 3.10 -11.69
C THR A 77 -10.64 3.40 -10.32
N LEU A 78 -10.44 2.51 -9.32
CA LEU A 78 -10.84 2.76 -7.93
C LEU A 78 -10.09 3.93 -7.28
N ALA A 79 -8.94 4.32 -7.83
CA ALA A 79 -8.17 5.48 -7.42
C ALA A 79 -8.38 6.70 -8.36
N GLY A 80 -9.33 6.63 -9.29
CA GLY A 80 -9.56 7.69 -10.28
C GLY A 80 -8.62 7.63 -11.48
N TRP A 81 -7.92 6.52 -11.70
CA TRP A 81 -7.09 6.32 -12.88
C TRP A 81 -7.97 6.06 -14.12
N PRO A 82 -7.53 6.43 -15.35
CA PRO A 82 -8.39 6.32 -16.54
C PRO A 82 -8.77 4.90 -16.96
N ASP A 83 -7.97 3.89 -16.59
CA ASP A 83 -8.20 2.48 -16.93
C ASP A 83 -7.73 1.55 -15.82
N ASP A 84 -8.15 0.30 -15.84
CA ASP A 84 -7.81 -0.68 -14.80
C ASP A 84 -6.49 -1.45 -15.04
N HIS A 85 -5.88 -1.31 -16.22
CA HIS A 85 -4.82 -2.24 -16.64
C HIS A 85 -3.43 -1.61 -16.72
N SER A 86 -3.33 -0.29 -16.90
CA SER A 86 -2.04 0.39 -17.11
C SER A 86 -1.27 0.70 -15.82
N ALA A 87 -1.87 0.50 -14.67
CA ALA A 87 -1.22 0.70 -13.37
C ALA A 87 -1.68 -0.33 -12.34
N TRP A 88 -0.80 -0.65 -11.38
CA TRP A 88 -1.18 -1.32 -10.15
C TRP A 88 -1.88 -0.34 -9.21
N LEU A 89 -2.90 -0.80 -8.48
CA LEU A 89 -3.48 -0.05 -7.38
C LEU A 89 -2.74 -0.38 -6.08
N LEU A 90 -2.17 0.63 -5.44
CA LEU A 90 -1.67 0.55 -4.06
C LEU A 90 -2.79 0.99 -3.12
N ARG A 91 -3.22 0.11 -2.24
CA ARG A 91 -4.34 0.35 -1.33
C ARG A 91 -4.12 -0.23 0.07
N GLY A 92 -4.95 0.19 1.02
CA GLY A 92 -4.89 -0.32 2.39
C GLY A 92 -3.53 -0.09 3.06
N PHE A 93 -2.86 0.99 2.70
CA PHE A 93 -1.52 1.31 3.19
C PHE A 93 -1.59 1.90 4.60
N LEU A 94 -0.91 1.24 5.53
CA LEU A 94 -0.89 1.60 6.93
C LEU A 94 0.49 1.37 7.52
N ILE A 95 0.99 2.34 8.28
CA ILE A 95 2.09 2.14 9.23
C ILE A 95 1.48 2.08 10.63
N ASP A 96 1.84 1.05 11.39
CA ASP A 96 1.41 0.84 12.76
C ASP A 96 1.75 2.07 13.63
N ARG A 97 0.81 2.52 14.43
CA ARG A 97 0.89 3.76 15.20
C ARG A 97 2.22 3.95 15.96
N PRO A 98 2.74 2.95 16.71
CA PRO A 98 4.01 3.11 17.42
C PRO A 98 5.21 3.35 16.51
N HIS A 99 5.10 3.05 15.22
CA HIS A 99 6.17 3.16 14.24
C HIS A 99 6.04 4.37 13.32
N GLN A 100 5.01 5.20 13.49
CA GLN A 100 4.81 6.41 12.70
C GLN A 100 5.82 7.53 13.07
N GLY A 101 5.98 8.51 12.19
CA GLY A 101 6.89 9.65 12.39
C GLY A 101 8.38 9.34 12.18
N ARG A 102 8.73 8.16 11.66
CA ARG A 102 10.10 7.71 11.39
C ARG A 102 10.47 7.67 9.91
N GLY A 103 9.60 8.14 9.04
CA GLY A 103 9.82 8.09 7.59
C GLY A 103 9.52 6.73 6.95
N LEU A 104 9.03 5.76 7.71
CA LEU A 104 8.73 4.42 7.19
C LEU A 104 7.65 4.43 6.11
N GLY A 105 6.68 5.35 6.19
CA GLY A 105 5.64 5.49 5.16
C GLY A 105 6.22 5.76 3.77
N ALA A 106 7.12 6.74 3.65
CA ALA A 106 7.76 7.05 2.38
C ALA A 106 8.67 5.92 1.88
N LEU A 107 9.46 5.31 2.77
CA LEU A 107 10.32 4.18 2.42
C LEU A 107 9.51 2.99 1.91
N SER A 108 8.42 2.68 2.60
CA SER A 108 7.55 1.54 2.26
C SER A 108 6.77 1.76 0.97
N ALA A 109 6.26 2.97 0.74
CA ALA A 109 5.58 3.30 -0.52
C ALA A 109 6.53 3.22 -1.71
N ALA A 110 7.78 3.70 -1.55
CA ALA A 110 8.81 3.56 -2.59
C ALA A 110 9.17 2.08 -2.83
N ALA A 111 9.27 1.28 -1.77
CA ALA A 111 9.51 -0.16 -1.88
C ALA A 111 8.35 -0.88 -2.57
N ALA A 112 7.10 -0.51 -2.26
CA ALA A 112 5.91 -1.07 -2.93
C ALA A 112 5.91 -0.78 -4.44
N ALA A 113 6.31 0.42 -4.86
CA ALA A 113 6.42 0.75 -6.27
C ALA A 113 7.49 -0.07 -6.99
N ARG A 114 8.66 -0.29 -6.36
CA ARG A 114 9.70 -1.19 -6.91
C ARG A 114 9.24 -2.64 -6.98
N GLU A 115 8.50 -3.10 -5.98
CA GLU A 115 7.92 -4.44 -5.98
C GLU A 115 6.91 -4.61 -7.11
N ALA A 116 6.03 -3.63 -7.34
CA ALA A 116 5.08 -3.63 -8.44
C ALA A 116 5.78 -3.72 -9.80
N GLN A 117 6.90 -3.03 -9.98
CA GLN A 117 7.72 -3.12 -11.20
C GLN A 117 8.28 -4.54 -11.41
N LYS A 118 8.79 -5.17 -10.35
CA LYS A 118 9.29 -6.56 -10.38
C LYS A 118 8.16 -7.54 -10.70
N LEU A 119 6.99 -7.37 -10.09
CA LEU A 119 5.80 -8.18 -10.36
C LEU A 119 5.39 -8.09 -11.82
N THR A 120 5.33 -6.88 -12.38
CA THR A 120 4.97 -6.67 -13.78
C THR A 120 5.93 -7.39 -14.71
N ALA A 121 7.23 -7.28 -14.48
CA ALA A 121 8.25 -7.98 -15.26
C ALA A 121 8.11 -9.51 -15.16
N ARG A 122 7.91 -10.03 -13.94
CA ARG A 122 7.79 -11.47 -13.69
C ARG A 122 6.51 -12.07 -14.27
N LEU A 123 5.40 -11.34 -14.24
CA LEU A 123 4.10 -11.79 -14.71
C LEU A 123 3.84 -11.47 -16.19
N GLY A 124 4.73 -10.72 -16.84
CA GLY A 124 4.53 -10.27 -18.22
C GLY A 124 3.36 -9.29 -18.37
N GLY A 125 3.09 -8.48 -17.33
CA GLY A 125 2.00 -7.52 -17.31
C GLY A 125 2.27 -6.26 -18.15
N GLY A 126 1.22 -5.49 -18.40
CA GLY A 126 1.26 -4.23 -19.16
C GLY A 126 1.28 -2.97 -18.29
N GLN A 127 1.37 -3.10 -16.97
CA GLN A 127 1.38 -1.95 -16.07
C GLN A 127 2.65 -1.12 -16.28
N ALA A 128 2.50 0.20 -16.30
CA ALA A 128 3.60 1.15 -16.44
C ALA A 128 3.93 1.90 -15.15
N GLY A 129 3.17 1.65 -14.08
CA GLY A 129 3.37 2.32 -12.80
C GLY A 129 2.39 1.86 -11.73
N VAL A 130 2.35 2.64 -10.66
CA VAL A 130 1.48 2.43 -9.50
C VAL A 130 0.64 3.68 -9.29
N VAL A 131 -0.64 3.50 -9.03
CA VAL A 131 -1.58 4.56 -8.68
C VAL A 131 -2.13 4.32 -7.27
N LEU A 132 -2.43 5.38 -6.58
CA LEU A 132 -3.12 5.37 -5.29
C LEU A 132 -4.06 6.56 -5.18
N ALA A 133 -5.01 6.47 -4.27
CA ALA A 133 -5.84 7.59 -3.86
C ALA A 133 -5.54 7.94 -2.40
N VAL A 134 -5.40 9.21 -2.12
CA VAL A 134 -5.18 9.73 -0.76
C VAL A 134 -6.20 10.82 -0.46
N ASN A 135 -6.87 10.69 0.70
CA ASN A 135 -7.89 11.66 1.12
C ASN A 135 -7.27 13.05 1.30
N GLU A 136 -7.98 14.09 0.85
CA GLU A 136 -7.53 15.48 0.99
C GLU A 136 -7.33 15.89 2.46
N ARG A 137 -8.04 15.24 3.39
CA ARG A 137 -7.90 15.45 4.84
C ARG A 137 -6.71 14.71 5.46
N ASN A 138 -5.90 14.01 4.65
CA ASN A 138 -4.72 13.27 5.11
C ASN A 138 -3.44 13.83 4.48
N PRO A 139 -3.03 15.05 4.81
CA PRO A 139 -1.84 15.67 4.22
C PRO A 139 -0.53 14.96 4.59
N ALA A 140 -0.47 14.29 5.74
CA ALA A 140 0.70 13.54 6.16
C ALA A 140 0.99 12.34 5.23
N ALA A 141 -0.06 11.57 4.86
CA ALA A 141 0.08 10.49 3.90
C ALA A 141 0.44 11.01 2.50
N LYS A 142 -0.20 12.09 2.06
CA LYS A 142 0.14 12.74 0.77
C LYS A 142 1.62 13.14 0.71
N ALA A 143 2.14 13.73 1.78
CA ALA A 143 3.55 14.12 1.87
C ALA A 143 4.50 12.89 1.82
N ALA A 144 4.14 11.79 2.49
CA ALA A 144 4.89 10.54 2.45
C ALA A 144 4.93 9.96 1.03
N TYR A 145 3.80 9.94 0.33
CA TYR A 145 3.74 9.47 -1.05
C TYR A 145 4.55 10.37 -2.01
N ALA A 146 4.49 11.68 -1.83
CA ALA A 146 5.32 12.60 -2.62
C ALA A 146 6.82 12.34 -2.42
N LYS A 147 7.27 12.10 -1.18
CA LYS A 147 8.66 11.68 -0.89
C LYS A 147 9.01 10.33 -1.52
N ALA A 148 8.04 9.45 -1.68
CA ALA A 148 8.22 8.17 -2.35
C ALA A 148 8.23 8.26 -3.88
N GLY A 149 8.13 9.47 -4.45
CA GLY A 149 8.17 9.70 -5.90
C GLY A 149 6.80 9.67 -6.60
N PHE A 150 5.70 9.63 -5.85
CA PHE A 150 4.37 9.76 -6.43
C PHE A 150 4.06 11.23 -6.69
N VAL A 151 3.42 11.51 -7.82
CA VAL A 151 2.99 12.85 -8.22
C VAL A 151 1.46 12.91 -8.33
N GLU A 152 0.89 14.07 -8.11
CA GLU A 152 -0.54 14.28 -8.34
C GLU A 152 -0.88 14.05 -9.82
N ALA A 153 -1.89 13.24 -10.07
CA ALA A 153 -2.36 12.89 -11.41
C ALA A 153 -3.83 13.19 -11.61
N GLY A 154 -4.53 13.67 -10.60
CA GLY A 154 -5.94 14.02 -10.67
C GLY A 154 -6.61 14.07 -9.31
N ARG A 155 -7.91 14.23 -9.34
CA ARG A 155 -8.78 14.30 -8.18
C ARG A 155 -9.92 13.32 -8.33
N TYR A 156 -10.16 12.51 -7.32
CA TYR A 156 -11.24 11.51 -7.30
C TYR A 156 -12.32 11.92 -6.30
N LEU A 157 -13.53 12.12 -6.78
CA LEU A 157 -14.65 12.60 -5.97
C LEU A 157 -15.56 11.47 -5.47
N GLY A 158 -15.33 10.22 -5.89
CA GLY A 158 -16.15 9.06 -5.56
C GLY A 158 -15.87 8.38 -4.23
N GLY A 159 -14.94 8.89 -3.44
CA GLY A 159 -14.59 8.30 -2.15
C GLY A 159 -15.66 8.51 -1.08
N SER A 160 -15.98 7.48 -0.29
CA SER A 160 -16.98 7.55 0.81
C SER A 160 -16.54 8.48 1.94
N ALA A 161 -15.26 8.71 2.14
CA ALA A 161 -14.70 9.60 3.15
C ALA A 161 -14.42 11.02 2.62
N GLY A 162 -14.93 11.39 1.44
CA GLY A 162 -14.76 12.68 0.80
C GLY A 162 -13.75 12.68 -0.35
N PRO A 163 -13.42 13.86 -0.91
CA PRO A 163 -12.53 13.99 -2.05
C PRO A 163 -11.13 13.43 -1.79
N GLN A 164 -10.54 12.84 -2.82
CA GLN A 164 -9.21 12.24 -2.78
C GLN A 164 -8.34 12.78 -3.92
N TRP A 165 -7.03 12.84 -3.67
CA TRP A 165 -6.04 13.03 -4.73
C TRP A 165 -5.69 11.68 -5.34
N THR A 166 -5.70 11.58 -6.66
CA THR A 166 -5.07 10.48 -7.39
C THR A 166 -3.58 10.80 -7.50
N MET A 167 -2.72 9.91 -7.05
CA MET A 167 -1.28 10.05 -7.19
C MET A 167 -0.71 8.85 -7.95
N TYR A 168 0.32 9.10 -8.75
CA TYR A 168 0.92 8.10 -9.64
C TYR A 168 2.44 8.14 -9.57
N ARG A 169 3.05 6.96 -9.65
CA ARG A 169 4.48 6.80 -9.86
C ARG A 169 4.72 5.84 -11.00
N GLY A 170 5.39 6.31 -12.07
CA GLY A 170 5.80 5.49 -13.20
C GLY A 170 6.97 4.57 -12.85
N PHE A 171 7.09 3.45 -13.57
CA PHE A 171 8.28 2.60 -13.49
C PHE A 171 9.43 3.26 -14.24
N GLY A 172 10.59 3.34 -13.59
CA GLY A 172 11.77 4.02 -14.15
C GLY A 172 11.95 5.47 -13.72
N ASP A 173 11.06 5.98 -12.87
CA ASP A 173 11.18 7.31 -12.25
C ASP A 173 12.02 7.27 -10.97
#